data_a0c2e59f8da1b7bd8b63a13aac90008d
#
_entry.id   a0c2e59f8da1b7bd8b63a13aac90008d
#
_cell.length_a   1.000
_cell.length_b   1.000
_cell.length_c   1.000
_cell.angle_alpha   90.00
_cell.angle_beta   90.00
_cell.angle_gamma   90.00
#
_symmetry.space_group_name_H-M   'P 1'
#
loop_
_entity.id
_entity.type
_entity.pdbx_description
1 polymer ?
#
loop_
_entity_poly.entity_id
_entity_poly.type
_entity_poly.pdbx_seq_one_letter_code
_entity_poly.pdbx_strand_id
1 'polypeptide(L)'
;IFFSVLLFSLTSCETDVEDPTAVVPPAPYVGDSGTADFSAYVSLGASNASGFMDNSLFVAGQLNSFPNILAGAMSQAGGGEFTQPYVNDNVGGMLVGGQEVAGERFFFSTQSFTPQGATGAITTDALDFQPGPYSNMSFPFVRAITMVAPGFGDPSGLGAGTANPWFVRAASSPS
;
A
#
# COMPACT_ATOMS: atom_id res chain seq x y z
N ILE A 1 -62.29 -11.50 -29.82
CA ILE A 1 -61.25 -10.98 -28.89
C ILE A 1 -59.93 -11.25 -29.56
N PHE A 2 -59.41 -10.22 -30.26
CA PHE A 2 -58.04 -10.28 -30.85
C PHE A 2 -57.03 -9.93 -29.78
N PHE A 3 -56.14 -10.88 -29.44
CA PHE A 3 -55.03 -10.68 -28.57
C PHE A 3 -53.84 -10.22 -29.42
N SER A 4 -53.54 -8.93 -29.40
CA SER A 4 -52.41 -8.35 -30.13
C SER A 4 -51.15 -8.56 -29.29
N VAL A 5 -50.30 -9.50 -29.71
CA VAL A 5 -48.99 -9.71 -29.11
C VAL A 5 -48.04 -8.64 -29.65
N LEU A 6 -47.71 -7.67 -28.83
CA LEU A 6 -46.69 -6.63 -29.10
C LEU A 6 -45.30 -7.25 -28.94
N LEU A 7 -44.66 -7.61 -30.05
CA LEU A 7 -43.24 -7.99 -30.06
C LEU A 7 -42.39 -6.74 -29.82
N PHE A 8 -41.85 -6.63 -28.62
CA PHE A 8 -40.74 -5.72 -28.36
C PHE A 8 -39.46 -6.32 -28.96
N SER A 9 -39.04 -5.80 -30.10
CA SER A 9 -37.68 -6.04 -30.60
C SER A 9 -36.70 -5.28 -29.73
N LEU A 10 -36.01 -6.00 -28.85
CA LEU A 10 -34.83 -5.50 -28.16
C LEU A 10 -33.71 -5.40 -29.21
N THR A 11 -33.56 -4.23 -29.82
CA THR A 11 -32.34 -3.89 -30.52
C THR A 11 -31.26 -3.69 -29.45
N SER A 12 -30.57 -4.77 -29.15
CA SER A 12 -29.26 -4.67 -28.45
C SER A 12 -28.37 -3.84 -29.34
N CYS A 13 -27.88 -2.71 -28.84
CA CYS A 13 -26.71 -2.06 -29.43
C CYS A 13 -25.56 -3.05 -29.33
N GLU A 14 -25.30 -3.78 -30.38
CA GLU A 14 -23.99 -4.39 -30.58
C GLU A 14 -23.03 -3.23 -30.75
N THR A 15 -22.32 -2.90 -29.67
CA THR A 15 -21.06 -2.18 -29.83
C THR A 15 -20.13 -3.17 -30.51
N ASP A 16 -19.79 -2.90 -31.76
CA ASP A 16 -18.63 -3.52 -32.40
C ASP A 16 -17.45 -3.23 -31.48
N VAL A 17 -17.23 -4.12 -30.52
CA VAL A 17 -15.94 -4.23 -29.88
C VAL A 17 -15.06 -4.81 -30.97
N GLU A 18 -14.39 -3.94 -31.74
CA GLU A 18 -13.29 -4.38 -32.57
C GLU A 18 -12.44 -5.28 -31.66
N ASP A 19 -12.36 -6.55 -32.03
CA ASP A 19 -11.44 -7.52 -31.41
C ASP A 19 -10.10 -6.80 -31.33
N PRO A 20 -9.56 -6.53 -30.12
CA PRO A 20 -8.32 -5.79 -30.02
C PRO A 20 -7.27 -6.63 -30.74
N THR A 21 -7.12 -6.37 -32.03
CA THR A 21 -6.04 -6.91 -32.84
C THR A 21 -4.80 -6.75 -32.00
N ALA A 22 -4.23 -7.88 -31.59
CA ALA A 22 -3.19 -8.09 -30.61
C ALA A 22 -2.50 -6.78 -30.26
N VAL A 23 -2.87 -6.18 -29.13
CA VAL A 23 -2.17 -4.99 -28.63
C VAL A 23 -0.74 -5.44 -28.48
N VAL A 24 0.09 -5.12 -29.48
CA VAL A 24 1.52 -5.30 -29.35
C VAL A 24 1.87 -4.51 -28.10
N PRO A 25 2.34 -5.16 -27.02
CA PRO A 25 2.70 -4.43 -25.83
C PRO A 25 3.62 -3.30 -26.25
N PRO A 26 3.39 -2.05 -25.84
CA PRO A 26 4.31 -0.99 -26.17
C PRO A 26 5.71 -1.46 -25.79
N ALA A 27 6.67 -1.21 -26.66
CA ALA A 27 8.07 -1.53 -26.36
C ALA A 27 8.39 -0.99 -24.96
N PRO A 28 9.15 -1.74 -24.15
CA PRO A 28 9.48 -1.29 -22.80
C PRO A 28 9.97 0.14 -22.89
N TYR A 29 9.28 1.05 -22.20
CA TYR A 29 9.69 2.45 -22.17
C TYR A 29 11.06 2.49 -21.47
N VAL A 30 12.09 2.77 -22.22
CA VAL A 30 13.40 3.10 -21.66
C VAL A 30 13.33 4.59 -21.34
N GLY A 31 13.12 4.90 -20.06
CA GLY A 31 13.07 6.27 -19.61
C GLY A 31 14.42 6.96 -19.85
N ASP A 32 14.36 8.21 -20.26
CA ASP A 32 15.54 9.09 -20.29
C ASP A 32 15.31 10.18 -19.24
N SER A 33 16.22 10.27 -18.27
CA SER A 33 16.17 11.28 -17.22
C SER A 33 16.51 12.68 -17.75
N GLY A 34 17.03 12.79 -18.96
CA GLY A 34 17.59 14.05 -19.45
C GLY A 34 18.71 14.53 -18.52
N THR A 35 18.54 15.72 -17.94
CA THR A 35 19.48 16.29 -16.96
C THR A 35 19.08 16.05 -15.50
N ALA A 36 17.96 15.36 -15.25
CA ALA A 36 17.51 15.06 -13.90
C ALA A 36 18.29 13.88 -13.32
N ASP A 37 18.65 13.98 -12.04
CA ASP A 37 19.32 12.92 -11.29
C ASP A 37 18.29 12.22 -10.40
N PHE A 38 18.00 10.97 -10.70
CA PHE A 38 17.11 10.11 -9.95
C PHE A 38 17.85 9.08 -9.08
N SER A 39 19.16 9.24 -8.91
CA SER A 39 19.98 8.30 -8.14
C SER A 39 19.56 8.18 -6.67
N ALA A 40 18.92 9.21 -6.13
CA ALA A 40 18.39 9.21 -4.77
C ALA A 40 16.93 9.71 -4.77
N TYR A 41 16.01 8.82 -4.38
CA TYR A 41 14.60 9.15 -4.17
C TYR A 41 14.19 8.82 -2.74
N VAL A 42 13.65 9.78 -2.03
CA VAL A 42 13.14 9.62 -0.67
C VAL A 42 11.69 10.04 -0.61
N SER A 43 10.85 9.21 -0.03
CA SER A 43 9.45 9.50 0.26
C SER A 43 9.23 9.65 1.76
N LEU A 44 8.63 10.77 2.17
CA LEU A 44 8.18 11.01 3.53
C LEU A 44 6.67 11.23 3.50
N GLY A 45 5.93 10.51 4.32
CA GLY A 45 4.48 10.65 4.31
C GLY A 45 3.77 9.84 5.38
N ALA A 46 2.47 9.88 5.29
CA ALA A 46 1.56 9.16 6.16
C ALA A 46 0.96 7.93 5.45
N SER A 47 -0.25 7.54 5.83
CA SER A 47 -0.94 6.33 5.38
C SER A 47 -0.93 6.11 3.87
N ASN A 48 -1.21 7.16 3.07
CA ASN A 48 -1.27 7.02 1.61
C ASN A 48 0.10 6.68 0.99
N ALA A 49 1.18 7.26 1.52
CA ALA A 49 2.52 7.01 1.03
C ALA A 49 3.12 5.70 1.58
N SER A 50 2.62 5.21 2.71
CA SER A 50 3.02 3.92 3.25
C SER A 50 2.39 2.73 2.54
N GLY A 51 1.32 2.94 1.74
CA GLY A 51 0.54 1.86 1.14
C GLY A 51 -0.54 1.30 2.08
N PHE A 52 -0.93 2.07 3.12
CA PHE A 52 -2.05 1.71 3.97
C PHE A 52 -3.36 1.83 3.20
N MET A 53 -4.06 0.74 3.04
CA MET A 53 -5.35 0.64 2.37
C MET A 53 -6.16 -0.49 3.00
N ASP A 54 -7.44 -0.59 2.69
CA ASP A 54 -8.31 -1.67 3.19
C ASP A 54 -8.27 -1.80 4.71
N ASN A 55 -8.17 -0.67 5.42
CA ASN A 55 -8.06 -0.57 6.87
C ASN A 55 -6.76 -1.12 7.48
N SER A 56 -5.74 -1.47 6.69
CA SER A 56 -4.50 -2.01 7.23
C SER A 56 -3.26 -1.72 6.37
N LEU A 57 -2.08 -2.00 6.91
CA LEU A 57 -0.84 -2.07 6.16
C LEU A 57 -0.49 -3.53 5.92
N PHE A 58 -0.22 -3.90 4.66
CA PHE A 58 0.12 -5.25 4.23
C PHE A 58 1.06 -5.19 3.03
N VAL A 59 1.79 -6.28 2.78
CA VAL A 59 2.87 -6.32 1.77
C VAL A 59 2.41 -5.86 0.39
N ALA A 60 1.28 -6.40 -0.11
CA ALA A 60 0.78 -6.02 -1.43
C ALA A 60 0.36 -4.55 -1.48
N GLY A 61 -0.17 -3.98 -0.37
CA GLY A 61 -0.45 -2.55 -0.27
C GLY A 61 0.80 -1.70 -0.38
N GLN A 62 1.87 -2.08 0.31
CA GLN A 62 3.16 -1.40 0.25
C GLN A 62 3.79 -1.47 -1.15
N LEU A 63 3.75 -2.64 -1.80
CA LEU A 63 4.24 -2.82 -3.17
C LEU A 63 3.48 -1.98 -4.20
N ASN A 64 2.20 -1.69 -3.96
CA ASN A 64 1.36 -0.87 -4.81
C ASN A 64 1.22 0.58 -4.30
N SER A 65 2.01 0.99 -3.31
CA SER A 65 2.05 2.38 -2.88
C SER A 65 2.59 3.29 -3.98
N PHE A 66 2.09 4.53 -4.05
CA PHE A 66 2.55 5.45 -5.10
C PHE A 66 4.06 5.72 -5.04
N PRO A 67 4.74 5.78 -3.87
CA PRO A 67 6.19 5.94 -3.86
C PRO A 67 6.92 4.75 -4.48
N ASN A 68 6.44 3.53 -4.23
CA ASN A 68 7.04 2.33 -4.82
C ASN A 68 6.85 2.29 -6.35
N ILE A 69 5.65 2.65 -6.83
CA ILE A 69 5.36 2.73 -8.27
C ILE A 69 6.25 3.81 -8.93
N LEU A 70 6.36 4.97 -8.30
CA LEU A 70 7.19 6.07 -8.81
C LEU A 70 8.67 5.69 -8.83
N ALA A 71 9.16 5.03 -7.77
CA ALA A 71 10.54 4.51 -7.74
C ALA A 71 10.80 3.51 -8.88
N GLY A 72 9.83 2.63 -9.16
CA GLY A 72 9.90 1.71 -10.31
C GLY A 72 9.98 2.43 -11.66
N ALA A 73 9.26 3.54 -11.82
CA ALA A 73 9.38 4.38 -13.02
C ALA A 73 10.73 5.10 -13.10
N MET A 74 11.20 5.65 -11.98
CA MET A 74 12.51 6.32 -11.91
C MET A 74 13.68 5.35 -12.16
N SER A 75 13.58 4.11 -11.73
CA SER A 75 14.63 3.10 -11.95
C SER A 75 14.89 2.85 -13.44
N GLN A 76 13.86 2.97 -14.28
CA GLN A 76 14.01 2.86 -15.74
C GLN A 76 14.73 4.07 -16.37
N ALA A 77 14.83 5.17 -15.63
CA ALA A 77 15.53 6.39 -16.04
C ALA A 77 16.83 6.61 -15.25
N GLY A 78 17.46 5.53 -14.77
CA GLY A 78 18.71 5.59 -14.01
C GLY A 78 18.54 5.85 -12.52
N GLY A 79 17.34 5.65 -11.98
CA GLY A 79 17.06 5.77 -10.53
C GLY A 79 17.79 4.74 -9.69
N GLY A 80 18.12 5.10 -8.45
CA GLY A 80 18.76 4.24 -7.47
C GLY A 80 17.81 3.22 -6.84
N GLU A 81 18.35 2.47 -5.89
CA GLU A 81 17.58 1.50 -5.11
C GLU A 81 16.52 2.20 -4.26
N PHE A 82 15.35 1.57 -4.13
CA PHE A 82 14.26 2.04 -3.29
C PHE A 82 13.92 0.97 -2.24
N THR A 83 14.06 1.34 -0.98
CA THR A 83 13.84 0.46 0.17
C THR A 83 12.72 0.99 1.05
N GLN A 84 11.96 0.09 1.68
CA GLN A 84 10.91 0.44 2.62
C GLN A 84 10.76 -0.64 3.71
N PRO A 85 10.28 -0.27 4.92
CA PRO A 85 10.07 -1.23 6.01
C PRO A 85 8.82 -2.08 5.75
N TYR A 86 9.01 -3.20 5.04
CA TYR A 86 7.89 -4.11 4.76
C TYR A 86 7.32 -4.72 6.04
N VAL A 87 6.01 -4.83 6.09
CA VAL A 87 5.33 -5.72 7.03
C VAL A 87 5.52 -7.18 6.62
N ASN A 88 5.17 -8.13 7.51
CA ASN A 88 5.58 -9.53 7.30
C ASN A 88 4.61 -10.34 6.44
N ASP A 89 3.36 -9.86 6.24
CA ASP A 89 2.32 -10.64 5.58
C ASP A 89 1.32 -9.79 4.77
N ASN A 90 0.38 -10.47 4.14
CA ASN A 90 -0.73 -9.86 3.40
C ASN A 90 -2.07 -9.92 4.16
N VAL A 91 -2.09 -10.41 5.38
CA VAL A 91 -3.26 -10.32 6.27
C VAL A 91 -3.42 -8.88 6.76
N GLY A 92 -2.30 -8.24 7.03
CA GLY A 92 -2.25 -6.92 7.63
C GLY A 92 -2.39 -6.97 9.14
N GLY A 93 -2.60 -5.82 9.74
CA GLY A 93 -2.65 -5.69 11.20
C GLY A 93 -1.29 -5.40 11.83
N MET A 94 -1.30 -5.30 13.15
CA MET A 94 -0.10 -5.04 13.94
C MET A 94 -0.23 -5.65 15.33
N LEU A 95 0.84 -6.29 15.76
CA LEU A 95 1.01 -6.78 17.12
C LEU A 95 1.95 -5.87 17.92
N VAL A 96 1.83 -5.91 19.23
CA VAL A 96 2.82 -5.40 20.20
C VAL A 96 3.06 -6.49 21.21
N GLY A 97 4.22 -7.13 21.15
CA GLY A 97 4.57 -8.24 22.01
C GLY A 97 3.57 -9.41 21.89
N GLY A 98 3.12 -9.71 20.68
CA GLY A 98 2.17 -10.77 20.39
C GLY A 98 0.69 -10.41 20.65
N GLN A 99 0.39 -9.21 21.15
CA GLN A 99 -0.99 -8.75 21.34
C GLN A 99 -1.42 -7.86 20.17
N GLU A 100 -2.59 -8.12 19.61
CA GLU A 100 -3.14 -7.34 18.50
C GLU A 100 -3.50 -5.93 18.94
N VAL A 101 -2.98 -4.93 18.21
CA VAL A 101 -3.27 -3.50 18.39
C VAL A 101 -3.89 -2.86 17.14
N ALA A 102 -3.78 -3.50 15.99
CA ALA A 102 -4.50 -3.14 14.78
C ALA A 102 -4.91 -4.43 14.05
N GLY A 103 -6.14 -4.45 13.57
CA GLY A 103 -6.73 -5.62 12.93
C GLY A 103 -6.29 -5.83 11.48
N GLU A 104 -6.72 -6.96 10.94
CA GLU A 104 -6.48 -7.37 9.56
C GLU A 104 -7.09 -6.40 8.54
N ARG A 105 -6.62 -6.47 7.30
CA ARG A 105 -7.22 -5.73 6.20
C ARG A 105 -8.60 -6.29 5.84
N PHE A 106 -9.46 -5.42 5.32
CA PHE A 106 -10.73 -5.82 4.75
C PHE A 106 -10.65 -6.00 3.24
N PHE A 107 -11.50 -6.86 2.71
CA PHE A 107 -11.76 -6.95 1.29
C PHE A 107 -13.27 -7.06 1.06
N PHE A 108 -13.72 -6.64 -0.10
CA PHE A 108 -15.12 -6.76 -0.45
C PHE A 108 -15.39 -8.14 -1.05
N SER A 109 -16.21 -8.92 -0.35
CA SER A 109 -16.61 -10.24 -0.85
C SER A 109 -17.64 -10.11 -1.97
N THR A 110 -17.30 -10.62 -3.15
CA THR A 110 -18.22 -10.68 -4.29
C THR A 110 -19.34 -11.70 -4.11
N GLN A 111 -19.23 -12.60 -3.14
CA GLN A 111 -20.24 -13.60 -2.82
C GLN A 111 -21.28 -13.08 -1.83
N SER A 112 -20.83 -12.39 -0.77
CA SER A 112 -21.73 -11.84 0.26
C SER A 112 -22.07 -10.37 0.08
N PHE A 113 -21.37 -9.66 -0.82
CA PHE A 113 -21.46 -8.22 -1.03
C PHE A 113 -21.24 -7.39 0.26
N THR A 114 -20.40 -7.88 1.13
CA THR A 114 -20.06 -7.24 2.40
C THR A 114 -18.54 -7.20 2.59
N PRO A 115 -18.01 -6.19 3.32
CA PRO A 115 -16.62 -6.21 3.75
C PRO A 115 -16.36 -7.42 4.67
N GLN A 116 -15.24 -8.09 4.46
CA GLN A 116 -14.77 -9.22 5.26
C GLN A 116 -13.30 -9.01 5.62
N GLY A 117 -12.90 -9.45 6.79
CA GLY A 117 -11.51 -9.47 7.21
C GLY A 117 -10.71 -10.53 6.45
N ALA A 118 -9.44 -10.24 6.20
CA ALA A 118 -8.53 -11.22 5.62
C ALA A 118 -8.32 -12.38 6.60
N THR A 119 -8.27 -13.59 6.04
CA THR A 119 -8.03 -14.80 6.84
C THR A 119 -6.54 -15.07 6.99
N GLY A 120 -6.13 -15.49 8.17
CA GLY A 120 -4.74 -15.80 8.50
C GLY A 120 -4.32 -15.19 9.83
N ALA A 121 -3.10 -15.47 10.25
CA ALA A 121 -2.52 -14.85 11.43
C ALA A 121 -1.85 -13.52 11.08
N ILE A 122 -2.03 -12.53 11.93
CA ILE A 122 -1.22 -11.31 11.92
C ILE A 122 0.17 -11.68 12.42
N THR A 123 1.21 -11.38 11.66
CA THR A 123 2.59 -11.78 11.98
C THR A 123 3.53 -10.59 12.14
N THR A 124 3.07 -9.38 11.84
CA THR A 124 3.85 -8.16 11.99
C THR A 124 3.77 -7.67 13.44
N ASP A 125 4.90 -7.64 14.15
CA ASP A 125 5.00 -7.12 15.51
C ASP A 125 5.84 -5.84 15.53
N ALA A 126 5.40 -4.83 16.27
CA ALA A 126 6.11 -3.57 16.44
C ALA A 126 7.46 -3.73 17.13
N LEU A 127 7.63 -4.79 17.93
CA LEU A 127 8.89 -5.11 18.63
C LEU A 127 9.85 -5.95 17.79
N ASP A 128 9.45 -6.35 16.58
CA ASP A 128 10.33 -6.94 15.57
C ASP A 128 11.02 -5.80 14.80
N PHE A 129 12.07 -5.26 15.41
CA PHE A 129 12.75 -4.06 14.92
C PHE A 129 13.44 -4.29 13.58
N GLN A 130 13.16 -3.42 12.62
CA GLN A 130 13.79 -3.38 11.31
C GLN A 130 14.32 -1.96 11.05
N PRO A 131 15.44 -1.59 11.68
CA PRO A 131 15.98 -0.24 11.51
C PRO A 131 16.47 0.01 10.09
N GLY A 132 16.21 1.24 9.59
CA GLY A 132 16.66 1.70 8.28
C GLY A 132 18.18 1.83 8.15
N PRO A 133 18.66 2.53 7.12
CA PRO A 133 17.93 3.56 6.40
C PRO A 133 16.97 3.02 5.31
N TYR A 134 15.86 3.72 5.11
CA TYR A 134 14.88 3.43 4.07
C TYR A 134 14.67 4.62 3.15
N SER A 135 14.39 4.34 1.90
CA SER A 135 13.96 5.36 0.92
C SER A 135 12.52 5.81 1.17
N ASN A 136 11.66 4.90 1.62
CA ASN A 136 10.30 5.24 2.03
C ASN A 136 10.18 5.23 3.56
N MET A 137 10.14 6.42 4.14
CA MET A 137 9.92 6.65 5.58
C MET A 137 8.48 7.14 5.83
N SER A 138 7.52 6.48 5.21
CA SER A 138 6.10 6.78 5.37
C SER A 138 5.44 5.72 6.25
N PHE A 139 4.67 6.15 7.24
CA PHE A 139 4.03 5.26 8.19
C PHE A 139 2.55 5.62 8.38
N PRO A 140 1.67 4.63 8.64
CA PRO A 140 0.28 4.89 8.93
C PRO A 140 0.12 5.86 10.11
N PHE A 141 -0.84 6.80 9.97
CA PHE A 141 -1.27 7.74 11.01
C PHE A 141 -0.20 8.72 11.54
N VAL A 142 0.97 8.80 10.92
CA VAL A 142 1.96 9.82 11.29
C VAL A 142 1.60 11.19 10.74
N ARG A 143 2.11 12.22 11.42
CA ARG A 143 2.11 13.61 10.98
C ARG A 143 3.55 14.10 10.96
N ALA A 144 3.86 15.09 10.12
CA ALA A 144 5.22 15.63 10.03
C ALA A 144 5.81 16.00 11.41
N ILE A 145 4.99 16.63 12.26
CA ILE A 145 5.41 17.03 13.60
C ILE A 145 5.68 15.83 14.53
N THR A 146 4.94 14.71 14.37
CA THR A 146 5.15 13.55 15.22
C THR A 146 6.38 12.75 14.83
N MET A 147 6.83 12.81 13.58
CA MET A 147 8.06 12.12 13.13
C MET A 147 9.33 12.68 13.78
N VAL A 148 9.27 13.92 14.27
CA VAL A 148 10.39 14.57 14.98
C VAL A 148 10.10 14.75 16.46
N ALA A 149 8.96 14.24 16.95
CA ALA A 149 8.60 14.33 18.37
C ALA A 149 9.43 13.34 19.20
N PRO A 150 10.06 13.77 20.29
CA PRO A 150 10.77 12.87 21.19
C PRO A 150 9.88 11.73 21.68
N GLY A 151 10.38 10.51 21.67
CA GLY A 151 9.65 9.32 22.15
C GLY A 151 8.64 8.74 21.17
N PHE A 152 8.42 9.32 19.99
CA PHE A 152 7.44 8.78 19.02
C PHE A 152 7.86 7.41 18.46
N GLY A 153 9.17 7.13 18.42
CA GLY A 153 9.73 5.83 18.06
C GLY A 153 10.12 4.97 19.27
N ASP A 154 9.81 5.39 20.51
CA ASP A 154 10.16 4.65 21.70
C ASP A 154 9.13 3.55 22.00
N PRO A 155 9.54 2.26 22.04
CA PRO A 155 8.62 1.16 22.35
C PRO A 155 7.96 1.29 23.73
N SER A 156 8.56 1.99 24.69
CA SER A 156 7.94 2.24 26.00
C SER A 156 6.67 3.09 25.92
N GLY A 157 6.53 3.88 24.86
CA GLY A 157 5.35 4.71 24.60
C GLY A 157 4.18 3.95 23.98
N LEU A 158 4.36 2.71 23.54
CA LEU A 158 3.31 1.94 22.85
C LEU A 158 2.09 1.71 23.75
N GLY A 159 2.31 1.31 25.01
CA GLY A 159 1.22 1.07 25.95
C GLY A 159 0.44 2.33 26.33
N ALA A 160 1.05 3.50 26.27
CA ALA A 160 0.42 4.79 26.52
C ALA A 160 -0.17 5.44 25.26
N GLY A 161 0.03 4.86 24.07
CA GLY A 161 -0.40 5.42 22.81
C GLY A 161 0.37 6.68 22.38
N THR A 162 1.54 6.94 22.96
CA THR A 162 2.40 8.06 22.63
C THR A 162 3.42 7.74 21.54
N ALA A 163 3.62 6.45 21.23
CA ALA A 163 4.43 5.95 20.15
C ALA A 163 3.56 5.31 19.05
N ASN A 164 4.06 5.33 17.83
CA ASN A 164 3.39 4.71 16.69
C ASN A 164 4.02 3.34 16.41
N PRO A 165 3.27 2.24 16.43
CA PRO A 165 3.83 0.90 16.34
C PRO A 165 4.56 0.62 15.00
N TRP A 166 4.08 1.16 13.89
CA TRP A 166 4.77 1.03 12.61
C TRP A 166 6.06 1.83 12.56
N PHE A 167 6.08 3.02 13.19
CA PHE A 167 7.28 3.86 13.26
C PHE A 167 8.31 3.26 14.22
N VAL A 168 7.88 2.77 15.39
CA VAL A 168 8.75 2.07 16.36
C VAL A 168 9.54 0.95 15.69
N ARG A 169 8.88 0.15 14.86
CA ARG A 169 9.49 -0.98 14.17
C ARG A 169 10.67 -0.57 13.26
N ALA A 170 10.61 0.61 12.66
CA ALA A 170 11.61 1.11 11.72
C ALA A 170 12.55 2.15 12.35
N ALA A 171 12.30 2.59 13.58
CA ALA A 171 13.14 3.56 14.26
C ALA A 171 14.53 2.97 14.55
N SER A 172 15.57 3.76 14.30
CA SER A 172 16.96 3.34 14.54
C SER A 172 17.37 3.45 16.02
N SER A 173 16.61 4.20 16.80
CA SER A 173 16.85 4.44 18.22
C SER A 173 15.56 4.87 18.91
N PRO A 174 15.31 4.43 20.14
CA PRO A 174 14.26 5.01 20.97
C PRO A 174 14.75 6.39 21.44
N SER A 175 14.43 7.44 20.70
CA SER A 175 14.84 8.81 21.04
C SER A 175 13.64 9.74 21.08
#